data_b4bd771a71de39fb1ec3a2d23a9ada18
#
_entry.id   b4bd771a71de39fb1ec3a2d23a9ada18
#
_cell.length_a   1.000
_cell.length_b   1.000
_cell.length_c   1.000
_cell.angle_alpha   90.00
_cell.angle_beta   90.00
_cell.angle_gamma   90.00
#
_symmetry.space_group_name_H-M   'P 1'
#
loop_
_entity.id
_entity.type
_entity.pdbx_description
1 polymer ?
#
loop_
_entity_poly.entity_id
_entity_poly.type
_entity_poly.pdbx_seq_one_letter_code
_entity_poly.pdbx_strand_id
1 'polypeptide(L)'
;MTGRLYLCATPIGNLEDITLRVLRVLREADLIAAEDTRNTIKLLNHFEIKTPMTSYHEHNKVEKARYLVEQMEAGVTVALVTDAGTPAISDPGEELVRQCFEAGIPLTSLPGPSACVTALTVSGLPTRRFCFEAFLPVDKKERREILKELENETRTIILYEAPHRLVRTMRELYEALGDRRVSLCKELTKAFEQVFRTTFSEAISRFEREAPRGEQVLVIEGRSRKELKAEEARNWGSLSLEEHMDYYLEQGVERKEAMRAVAKDRGISKREVYQGLL
;
A
#
# COMPACT_ATOMS: atom_id res chain seq x y z
N MET A 1 10.01 29.57 -20.11
CA MET A 1 10.27 28.14 -19.80
C MET A 1 9.15 27.67 -18.88
N THR A 2 8.59 26.51 -19.14
CA THR A 2 7.60 25.89 -18.26
C THR A 2 8.21 25.63 -16.87
N GLY A 3 7.46 25.88 -15.83
CA GLY A 3 7.82 25.50 -14.46
C GLY A 3 7.83 23.97 -14.28
N ARG A 4 7.91 23.49 -13.06
CA ARG A 4 7.93 22.06 -12.77
C ARG A 4 7.37 21.71 -11.40
N LEU A 5 6.99 20.47 -11.22
CA LEU A 5 6.57 19.90 -9.95
C LEU A 5 7.71 19.10 -9.30
N TYR A 6 7.98 19.37 -8.03
CA TYR A 6 8.78 18.49 -7.16
C TYR A 6 7.90 17.88 -6.08
N LEU A 7 7.89 16.54 -5.98
CA LEU A 7 7.31 15.86 -4.82
C LEU A 7 8.42 15.73 -3.77
N CYS A 8 8.24 16.38 -2.65
CA CYS A 8 9.25 16.51 -1.60
C CYS A 8 8.86 15.67 -0.39
N ALA A 9 9.54 14.54 -0.19
CA ALA A 9 9.28 13.69 0.96
C ALA A 9 9.65 14.40 2.27
N THR A 10 8.71 14.46 3.21
CA THR A 10 8.89 15.06 4.55
C THR A 10 9.14 14.00 5.62
N PRO A 11 9.72 14.36 6.77
CA PRO A 11 9.95 13.42 7.86
C PRO A 11 8.67 12.73 8.35
N ILE A 12 8.76 11.44 8.69
CA ILE A 12 7.66 10.65 9.27
C ILE A 12 7.69 10.62 10.80
N GLY A 13 8.60 11.35 11.41
CA GLY A 13 8.71 11.42 12.87
C GLY A 13 10.04 11.95 13.39
N ASN A 14 11.10 11.91 12.58
CA ASN A 14 12.42 12.43 12.91
C ASN A 14 12.86 13.46 11.87
N LEU A 15 13.12 14.68 12.29
CA LEU A 15 13.52 15.77 11.40
C LEU A 15 14.85 15.51 10.67
N GLU A 16 15.72 14.67 11.22
CA GLU A 16 16.99 14.29 10.59
C GLU A 16 16.82 13.42 9.33
N ASP A 17 15.64 12.82 9.15
CA ASP A 17 15.35 12.00 7.97
C ASP A 17 15.10 12.85 6.70
N ILE A 18 14.97 14.17 6.81
CA ILE A 18 14.81 15.03 5.63
C ILE A 18 16.10 15.05 4.82
N THR A 19 15.99 14.94 3.51
CA THR A 19 17.19 14.95 2.66
C THR A 19 17.67 16.36 2.36
N LEU A 20 18.99 16.54 2.20
CA LEU A 20 19.59 17.81 1.78
C LEU A 20 19.00 18.33 0.47
N ARG A 21 18.63 17.42 -0.44
CA ARG A 21 18.02 17.77 -1.72
C ARG A 21 16.61 18.32 -1.54
N VAL A 22 15.80 17.75 -0.64
CA VAL A 22 14.48 18.28 -0.30
C VAL A 22 14.61 19.67 0.31
N LEU A 23 15.51 19.89 1.29
CA LEU A 23 15.74 21.20 1.89
C LEU A 23 16.13 22.25 0.85
N ARG A 24 17.01 21.90 -0.08
CA ARG A 24 17.40 22.80 -1.17
C ARG A 24 16.21 23.15 -2.07
N VAL A 25 15.44 22.16 -2.52
CA VAL A 25 14.29 22.37 -3.40
C VAL A 25 13.20 23.21 -2.71
N LEU A 26 12.93 22.96 -1.43
CA LEU A 26 11.96 23.77 -0.68
C LEU A 26 12.38 25.25 -0.56
N ARG A 27 13.68 25.56 -0.55
CA ARG A 27 14.19 26.94 -0.56
C ARG A 27 14.15 27.59 -1.95
N GLU A 28 14.37 26.82 -3.00
CA GLU A 28 14.49 27.27 -4.39
C GLU A 28 13.15 27.32 -5.13
N ALA A 29 12.13 26.61 -4.66
CA ALA A 29 10.80 26.63 -5.25
C ALA A 29 10.11 28.00 -5.09
N ASP A 30 9.30 28.36 -6.07
CA ASP A 30 8.50 29.60 -6.02
C ASP A 30 7.28 29.46 -5.10
N LEU A 31 6.76 28.24 -4.96
CA LEU A 31 5.57 27.95 -4.17
C LEU A 31 5.63 26.53 -3.58
N ILE A 32 5.24 26.42 -2.31
CA ILE A 32 5.05 25.11 -1.65
C ILE A 32 3.54 24.83 -1.56
N ALA A 33 3.10 23.72 -2.12
CA ALA A 33 1.75 23.17 -1.94
C ALA A 33 1.77 22.18 -0.79
N ALA A 34 0.99 22.40 0.26
CA ALA A 34 1.01 21.64 1.50
C ALA A 34 -0.37 21.11 1.86
N GLU A 35 -0.43 19.86 2.34
CA GLU A 35 -1.67 19.22 2.79
C GLU A 35 -2.25 19.93 4.03
N ASP A 36 -1.48 20.06 5.10
CA ASP A 36 -1.80 20.93 6.24
C ASP A 36 -0.71 22.00 6.41
N THR A 37 -1.06 23.23 6.06
CA THR A 37 -0.15 24.38 6.18
C THR A 37 0.29 24.64 7.62
N ARG A 38 -0.53 24.28 8.62
CA ARG A 38 -0.20 24.45 10.06
C ARG A 38 0.88 23.49 10.53
N ASN A 39 0.96 22.31 9.95
CA ASN A 39 2.02 21.34 10.22
C ASN A 39 3.27 21.69 9.42
N THR A 40 3.11 21.95 8.13
CA THR A 40 4.22 22.28 7.24
C THR A 40 4.97 23.54 7.69
N ILE A 41 4.31 24.59 8.20
CA ILE A 41 4.98 25.80 8.68
C ILE A 41 5.95 25.52 9.82
N LYS A 42 5.69 24.53 10.68
CA LYS A 42 6.60 24.14 11.75
C LYS A 42 7.90 23.56 11.20
N LEU A 43 7.80 22.71 10.17
CA LEU A 43 8.92 22.15 9.44
C LEU A 43 9.75 23.24 8.75
N LEU A 44 9.08 24.13 8.00
CA LEU A 44 9.74 25.23 7.28
C LEU A 44 10.45 26.19 8.25
N ASN A 45 9.83 26.53 9.36
CA ASN A 45 10.44 27.38 10.40
C ASN A 45 11.68 26.73 11.02
N HIS A 46 11.63 25.41 11.30
CA HIS A 46 12.78 24.68 11.85
C HIS A 46 14.01 24.75 10.93
N PHE A 47 13.78 24.69 9.61
CA PHE A 47 14.86 24.75 8.61
C PHE A 47 15.07 26.14 8.00
N GLU A 48 14.47 27.18 8.59
CA GLU A 48 14.58 28.60 8.16
C GLU A 48 14.21 28.81 6.68
N ILE A 49 13.17 28.09 6.19
CA ILE A 49 12.68 28.17 4.83
C ILE A 49 11.52 29.20 4.80
N LYS A 50 11.62 30.21 3.90
CA LYS A 50 10.67 31.30 3.77
C LYS A 50 9.81 31.28 2.51
N THR A 51 9.88 30.20 1.75
CA THR A 51 9.12 30.02 0.50
C THR A 51 7.63 30.13 0.75
N PRO A 52 6.89 30.89 -0.07
CA PRO A 52 5.43 31.03 0.03
C PRO A 52 4.75 29.66 -0.01
N MET A 53 3.64 29.54 0.74
CA MET A 53 2.93 28.29 0.89
C MET A 53 1.45 28.44 0.57
N THR A 54 0.85 27.42 -0.04
CA THR A 54 -0.60 27.32 -0.28
C THR A 54 -1.13 25.97 0.18
N SER A 55 -2.41 25.91 0.54
CA SER A 55 -3.06 24.64 0.92
C SER A 55 -3.40 23.81 -0.31
N TYR A 56 -3.16 22.49 -0.22
CA TYR A 56 -3.52 21.49 -1.21
C TYR A 56 -3.92 20.19 -0.48
N HIS A 57 -5.20 19.93 -0.29
CA HIS A 57 -5.74 18.85 0.53
C HIS A 57 -6.91 18.14 -0.16
N GLU A 58 -7.37 17.02 0.39
CA GLU A 58 -8.41 16.15 -0.18
C GLU A 58 -9.66 16.92 -0.67
N HIS A 59 -10.12 17.91 0.10
CA HIS A 59 -11.35 18.65 -0.22
C HIS A 59 -11.20 19.69 -1.35
N ASN A 60 -9.97 20.08 -1.72
CA ASN A 60 -9.73 21.05 -2.80
C ASN A 60 -8.87 20.51 -3.94
N LYS A 61 -8.46 19.23 -3.89
CA LYS A 61 -7.42 18.64 -4.75
C LYS A 61 -7.65 18.87 -6.25
N VAL A 62 -8.89 18.74 -6.74
CA VAL A 62 -9.17 18.80 -8.20
C VAL A 62 -9.00 20.24 -8.73
N GLU A 63 -9.68 21.21 -8.10
CA GLU A 63 -9.63 22.61 -8.54
C GLU A 63 -8.27 23.25 -8.27
N LYS A 64 -7.70 22.92 -7.11
CA LYS A 64 -6.39 23.45 -6.72
C LYS A 64 -5.26 22.86 -7.57
N ALA A 65 -5.35 21.59 -7.98
CA ALA A 65 -4.40 21.01 -8.92
C ALA A 65 -4.42 21.73 -10.26
N ARG A 66 -5.61 22.01 -10.81
CA ARG A 66 -5.76 22.80 -12.05
C ARG A 66 -5.06 24.15 -11.94
N TYR A 67 -5.36 24.89 -10.86
CA TYR A 67 -4.71 26.18 -10.60
C TYR A 67 -3.17 26.06 -10.54
N LEU A 68 -2.64 25.03 -9.85
CA LEU A 68 -1.20 24.82 -9.74
C LEU A 68 -0.57 24.45 -11.08
N VAL A 69 -1.26 23.68 -11.92
CA VAL A 69 -0.83 23.38 -13.28
C VAL A 69 -0.73 24.64 -14.12
N GLU A 70 -1.76 25.51 -14.10
CA GLU A 70 -1.73 26.81 -14.78
C GLU A 70 -0.54 27.69 -14.34
N GLN A 71 -0.24 27.70 -13.03
CA GLN A 71 0.95 28.41 -12.52
C GLN A 71 2.25 27.81 -13.06
N MET A 72 2.35 26.47 -13.12
CA MET A 72 3.54 25.82 -13.67
C MET A 72 3.68 26.02 -15.19
N GLU A 73 2.58 26.08 -15.95
CA GLU A 73 2.60 26.48 -17.35
C GLU A 73 3.13 27.91 -17.53
N ALA A 74 2.81 28.82 -16.59
CA ALA A 74 3.34 30.17 -16.54
C ALA A 74 4.80 30.27 -16.05
N GLY A 75 5.45 29.15 -15.72
CA GLY A 75 6.85 29.11 -15.34
C GLY A 75 7.15 28.94 -13.85
N VAL A 76 6.12 28.83 -12.99
CA VAL A 76 6.27 28.67 -11.53
C VAL A 76 6.76 27.27 -11.19
N THR A 77 7.77 27.18 -10.35
CA THR A 77 8.23 25.89 -9.77
C THR A 77 7.50 25.60 -8.47
N VAL A 78 6.78 24.47 -8.42
CA VAL A 78 6.00 24.05 -7.27
C VAL A 78 6.66 22.89 -6.55
N ALA A 79 6.78 22.98 -5.21
CA ALA A 79 7.15 21.87 -4.35
C ALA A 79 5.90 21.35 -3.63
N LEU A 80 5.50 20.10 -3.86
CA LEU A 80 4.43 19.44 -3.14
C LEU A 80 4.98 18.73 -1.91
N VAL A 81 4.37 18.95 -0.75
CA VAL A 81 4.62 18.24 0.49
C VAL A 81 3.33 17.70 1.06
N THR A 82 3.39 16.56 1.73
CA THR A 82 2.32 15.97 2.55
C THR A 82 2.65 16.14 4.03
N ASP A 83 1.73 15.82 4.92
CA ASP A 83 1.92 15.92 6.37
C ASP A 83 3.10 15.06 6.84
N ALA A 84 3.29 13.87 6.27
CA ALA A 84 4.41 12.99 6.60
C ALA A 84 4.73 12.03 5.45
N GLY A 85 6.00 11.87 5.13
CA GLY A 85 6.47 10.91 4.13
C GLY A 85 6.49 11.42 2.70
N THR A 86 6.38 10.49 1.76
CA THR A 86 6.49 10.74 0.31
C THR A 86 5.13 11.13 -0.26
N PRO A 87 4.99 12.33 -0.87
CA PRO A 87 3.75 12.76 -1.50
C PRO A 87 3.28 11.85 -2.63
N ALA A 88 1.98 11.82 -2.88
CA ALA A 88 1.28 10.96 -3.84
C ALA A 88 1.26 9.46 -3.47
N ILE A 89 1.50 9.16 -2.20
CA ILE A 89 1.36 7.81 -1.64
C ILE A 89 0.32 7.86 -0.52
N SER A 90 -0.93 7.52 -0.82
CA SER A 90 -2.07 7.59 0.12
C SER A 90 -2.41 9.02 0.59
N ASP A 91 -2.26 9.99 -0.30
CA ASP A 91 -2.57 11.39 -0.08
C ASP A 91 -3.10 12.06 -1.38
N PRO A 92 -3.65 13.29 -1.32
CA PRO A 92 -4.22 13.97 -2.48
C PRO A 92 -3.20 14.31 -3.59
N GLY A 93 -1.91 14.12 -3.37
CA GLY A 93 -0.85 14.42 -4.35
C GLY A 93 -0.97 13.63 -5.64
N GLU A 94 -1.60 12.46 -5.62
CA GLU A 94 -1.89 11.64 -6.80
C GLU A 94 -2.64 12.45 -7.88
N GLU A 95 -3.65 13.23 -7.48
CA GLU A 95 -4.44 14.04 -8.41
C GLU A 95 -3.61 15.14 -9.08
N LEU A 96 -2.72 15.81 -8.34
CA LEU A 96 -1.84 16.82 -8.92
C LEU A 96 -0.82 16.19 -9.89
N VAL A 97 -0.27 15.04 -9.55
CA VAL A 97 0.63 14.28 -10.42
C VAL A 97 -0.08 13.91 -11.72
N ARG A 98 -1.32 13.42 -11.65
CA ARG A 98 -2.13 13.06 -12.82
C ARG A 98 -2.35 14.26 -13.73
N GLN A 99 -2.79 15.39 -13.19
CA GLN A 99 -3.02 16.61 -13.99
C GLN A 99 -1.71 17.18 -14.58
N CYS A 100 -0.61 17.14 -13.85
CA CYS A 100 0.70 17.52 -14.39
C CYS A 100 1.13 16.63 -15.55
N PHE A 101 0.91 15.32 -15.45
CA PHE A 101 1.21 14.37 -16.51
C PHE A 101 0.38 14.65 -17.76
N GLU A 102 -0.92 14.92 -17.62
CA GLU A 102 -1.83 15.25 -18.71
C GLU A 102 -1.46 16.58 -19.40
N ALA A 103 -0.98 17.56 -18.63
CA ALA A 103 -0.54 18.87 -19.13
C ALA A 103 0.92 18.89 -19.63
N GLY A 104 1.64 17.78 -19.55
CA GLY A 104 3.06 17.72 -19.97
C GLY A 104 4.01 18.53 -19.07
N ILE A 105 3.61 18.81 -17.82
CA ILE A 105 4.46 19.50 -16.84
C ILE A 105 5.58 18.56 -16.38
N PRO A 106 6.86 18.97 -16.44
CA PRO A 106 7.96 18.19 -15.91
C PRO A 106 7.80 17.96 -14.40
N LEU A 107 7.90 16.72 -13.94
CA LEU A 107 7.80 16.38 -12.52
C LEU A 107 8.95 15.49 -12.05
N THR A 108 9.30 15.59 -10.78
CA THR A 108 10.35 14.78 -10.16
C THR A 108 9.97 14.46 -8.71
N SER A 109 9.92 13.18 -8.36
CA SER A 109 9.84 12.76 -6.97
C SER A 109 11.23 12.70 -6.35
N LEU A 110 11.41 13.34 -5.21
CA LEU A 110 12.66 13.33 -4.46
C LEU A 110 12.63 12.16 -3.48
N PRO A 111 13.58 11.18 -3.56
CA PRO A 111 13.66 10.10 -2.60
C PRO A 111 13.76 10.61 -1.17
N GLY A 112 13.06 9.95 -0.26
CA GLY A 112 13.06 10.32 1.15
C GLY A 112 12.24 9.37 2.01
N PRO A 113 11.83 9.80 3.22
CA PRO A 113 11.10 8.98 4.17
C PRO A 113 9.79 8.41 3.60
N SER A 114 9.54 7.13 3.91
CA SER A 114 8.32 6.42 3.54
C SER A 114 7.99 5.38 4.61
N ALA A 115 6.88 5.55 5.31
CA ALA A 115 6.50 4.68 6.41
C ALA A 115 6.28 3.21 5.97
N CYS A 116 5.69 2.97 4.80
CA CYS A 116 5.46 1.62 4.28
C CYS A 116 6.77 0.88 3.99
N VAL A 117 7.75 1.54 3.36
CA VAL A 117 9.05 0.93 3.06
C VAL A 117 9.86 0.73 4.35
N THR A 118 9.88 1.72 5.24
CA THR A 118 10.56 1.62 6.54
C THR A 118 10.00 0.45 7.37
N ALA A 119 8.68 0.34 7.48
CA ALA A 119 8.03 -0.78 8.18
C ALA A 119 8.39 -2.14 7.55
N LEU A 120 8.33 -2.24 6.22
CA LEU A 120 8.66 -3.47 5.51
C LEU A 120 10.09 -3.94 5.81
N THR A 121 11.06 -3.03 5.81
CA THR A 121 12.48 -3.39 6.04
C THR A 121 12.75 -3.93 7.44
N VAL A 122 12.00 -3.48 8.45
CA VAL A 122 12.17 -3.93 9.85
C VAL A 122 11.19 -5.03 10.26
N SER A 123 10.24 -5.40 9.40
CA SER A 123 9.17 -6.36 9.71
C SER A 123 9.67 -7.79 9.96
N GLY A 124 10.76 -8.20 9.30
CA GLY A 124 11.22 -9.60 9.28
C GLY A 124 10.39 -10.51 8.38
N LEU A 125 9.50 -9.95 7.56
CA LEU A 125 8.72 -10.67 6.54
C LEU A 125 9.36 -10.54 5.14
N PRO A 126 8.97 -11.37 4.16
CA PRO A 126 9.55 -11.31 2.82
C PRO A 126 9.36 -9.94 2.15
N THR A 127 10.44 -9.34 1.68
CA THR A 127 10.43 -7.98 1.12
C THR A 127 10.43 -7.93 -0.41
N ARG A 128 10.74 -9.06 -1.08
CA ARG A 128 10.91 -9.08 -2.54
C ARG A 128 9.64 -8.76 -3.32
N ARG A 129 8.49 -9.19 -2.81
CA ARG A 129 7.17 -8.93 -3.39
C ARG A 129 6.23 -8.52 -2.28
N PHE A 130 5.64 -7.35 -2.41
CA PHE A 130 4.66 -6.81 -1.47
C PHE A 130 3.57 -6.06 -2.21
N CYS A 131 2.45 -5.83 -1.56
CA CYS A 131 1.40 -4.90 -1.96
C CYS A 131 1.17 -3.90 -0.83
N PHE A 132 0.81 -2.69 -1.21
CA PHE A 132 0.48 -1.61 -0.29
C PHE A 132 -0.98 -1.20 -0.50
N GLU A 133 -1.78 -1.36 0.55
CA GLU A 133 -3.23 -1.12 0.54
C GLU A 133 -3.61 0.17 1.28
N ALA A 134 -2.62 0.94 1.73
CA ALA A 134 -2.84 2.16 2.50
C ALA A 134 -3.80 1.95 3.71
N PHE A 135 -4.82 2.80 3.86
CA PHE A 135 -5.89 2.61 4.84
C PHE A 135 -7.05 1.85 4.21
N LEU A 136 -7.53 0.81 4.88
CA LEU A 136 -8.76 0.15 4.43
C LEU A 136 -9.94 1.12 4.43
N PRO A 137 -10.81 1.10 3.40
CA PRO A 137 -11.95 2.00 3.28
C PRO A 137 -12.85 2.02 4.50
N VAL A 138 -13.51 3.15 4.73
CA VAL A 138 -14.54 3.29 5.77
C VAL A 138 -15.85 2.66 5.32
N ASP A 139 -16.15 2.71 4.01
CA ASP A 139 -17.31 2.05 3.43
C ASP A 139 -17.24 0.54 3.63
N LYS A 140 -18.30 -0.04 4.16
CA LYS A 140 -18.34 -1.45 4.55
C LYS A 140 -18.32 -2.40 3.35
N LYS A 141 -18.88 -1.99 2.22
CA LYS A 141 -18.96 -2.84 1.02
C LYS A 141 -17.60 -2.91 0.36
N GLU A 142 -17.00 -1.76 0.06
CA GLU A 142 -15.68 -1.65 -0.52
C GLU A 142 -14.62 -2.34 0.36
N ARG A 143 -14.67 -2.11 1.68
CA ARG A 143 -13.78 -2.76 2.64
C ARG A 143 -13.88 -4.29 2.60
N ARG A 144 -15.09 -4.84 2.47
CA ARG A 144 -15.31 -6.29 2.37
C ARG A 144 -14.76 -6.84 1.05
N GLU A 145 -14.91 -6.10 -0.04
CA GLU A 145 -14.37 -6.47 -1.35
C GLU A 145 -12.85 -6.57 -1.29
N ILE A 146 -12.16 -5.56 -0.76
CA ILE A 146 -10.71 -5.57 -0.57
C ILE A 146 -10.26 -6.72 0.35
N LEU A 147 -10.93 -6.94 1.48
CA LEU A 147 -10.58 -8.06 2.38
C LEU A 147 -10.70 -9.41 1.68
N LYS A 148 -11.70 -9.58 0.81
CA LYS A 148 -11.86 -10.80 -0.01
C LYS A 148 -10.75 -10.96 -1.04
N GLU A 149 -10.31 -9.88 -1.68
CA GLU A 149 -9.17 -9.90 -2.62
C GLU A 149 -7.88 -10.30 -1.90
N LEU A 150 -7.68 -9.81 -0.67
CA LEU A 150 -6.50 -10.11 0.14
C LEU A 150 -6.48 -11.54 0.70
N GLU A 151 -7.59 -12.27 0.73
CA GLU A 151 -7.68 -13.64 1.25
C GLU A 151 -6.63 -14.57 0.63
N ASN A 152 -6.42 -14.47 -0.68
CA ASN A 152 -5.48 -15.29 -1.43
C ASN A 152 -4.18 -14.56 -1.80
N GLU A 153 -3.95 -13.36 -1.26
CA GLU A 153 -2.73 -12.62 -1.54
C GLU A 153 -1.49 -13.33 -0.99
N THR A 154 -0.53 -13.59 -1.87
CA THR A 154 0.72 -14.32 -1.56
C THR A 154 1.91 -13.41 -1.33
N ARG A 155 1.78 -12.13 -1.63
CA ARG A 155 2.80 -11.11 -1.34
C ARG A 155 2.66 -10.64 0.11
N THR A 156 3.70 -10.05 0.66
CA THR A 156 3.60 -9.32 1.92
C THR A 156 2.66 -8.13 1.75
N ILE A 157 1.68 -7.98 2.65
CA ILE A 157 0.67 -6.92 2.59
C ILE A 157 1.07 -5.83 3.58
N ILE A 158 0.96 -4.57 3.18
CA ILE A 158 1.25 -3.41 4.04
C ILE A 158 0.01 -2.55 4.13
N LEU A 159 -0.42 -2.25 5.37
CA LEU A 159 -1.56 -1.40 5.67
C LEU A 159 -1.14 -0.29 6.63
N TYR A 160 -1.75 0.88 6.49
CA TYR A 160 -1.76 1.92 7.52
C TYR A 160 -3.02 1.79 8.38
N GLU A 161 -2.91 2.02 9.68
CA GLU A 161 -4.09 2.05 10.52
C GLU A 161 -3.95 3.00 11.72
N ALA A 162 -5.03 3.71 11.98
CA ALA A 162 -5.15 4.60 13.14
C ALA A 162 -5.37 3.79 14.44
N PRO A 163 -4.83 4.23 15.58
CA PRO A 163 -4.88 3.47 16.81
C PRO A 163 -6.30 3.11 17.26
N HIS A 164 -7.26 4.02 17.07
CA HIS A 164 -8.66 3.81 17.48
C HIS A 164 -9.41 2.78 16.60
N ARG A 165 -8.90 2.45 15.42
CA ARG A 165 -9.47 1.43 14.50
C ARG A 165 -8.72 0.10 14.54
N LEU A 166 -7.49 0.09 15.08
CA LEU A 166 -6.55 -1.02 14.97
C LEU A 166 -7.14 -2.38 15.38
N VAL A 167 -7.73 -2.47 16.56
CA VAL A 167 -8.27 -3.75 17.09
C VAL A 167 -9.39 -4.28 16.19
N ARG A 168 -10.29 -3.40 15.75
CA ARG A 168 -11.37 -3.77 14.85
C ARG A 168 -10.81 -4.27 13.52
N THR A 169 -9.86 -3.54 12.93
CA THR A 169 -9.23 -3.90 11.65
C THR A 169 -8.49 -5.23 11.76
N MET A 170 -7.78 -5.49 12.85
CA MET A 170 -7.11 -6.79 13.06
C MET A 170 -8.10 -7.95 13.17
N ARG A 171 -9.27 -7.76 13.80
CA ARG A 171 -10.31 -8.80 13.85
C ARG A 171 -10.86 -9.10 12.46
N GLU A 172 -11.18 -8.07 11.67
CA GLU A 172 -11.67 -8.23 10.31
C GLU A 172 -10.61 -8.91 9.40
N LEU A 173 -9.33 -8.56 9.55
CA LEU A 173 -8.23 -9.23 8.86
C LEU A 173 -8.05 -10.68 9.33
N TYR A 174 -8.15 -10.97 10.62
CA TYR A 174 -8.11 -12.33 11.16
C TYR A 174 -9.23 -13.21 10.59
N GLU A 175 -10.46 -12.67 10.54
CA GLU A 175 -11.61 -13.38 9.97
C GLU A 175 -11.44 -13.67 8.47
N ALA A 176 -10.89 -12.72 7.71
CA ALA A 176 -10.72 -12.85 6.26
C ALA A 176 -9.46 -13.66 5.87
N LEU A 177 -8.36 -13.44 6.56
CA LEU A 177 -7.04 -13.97 6.16
C LEU A 177 -6.59 -15.18 7.00
N GLY A 178 -7.25 -15.46 8.11
CA GLY A 178 -6.77 -16.42 9.13
C GLY A 178 -5.68 -15.83 10.03
N ASP A 179 -5.11 -16.66 10.90
CA ASP A 179 -4.11 -16.24 11.90
C ASP A 179 -2.70 -16.11 11.29
N ARG A 180 -2.52 -15.13 10.42
CA ARG A 180 -1.23 -14.87 9.79
C ARG A 180 -0.27 -14.13 10.73
N ARG A 181 1.03 -14.29 10.47
CA ARG A 181 2.05 -13.46 11.11
C ARG A 181 1.88 -12.00 10.68
N VAL A 182 2.03 -11.11 11.64
CA VAL A 182 1.97 -9.66 11.43
C VAL A 182 3.07 -8.96 12.22
N SER A 183 3.68 -7.96 11.62
CA SER A 183 4.55 -7.01 12.31
C SER A 183 3.82 -5.68 12.43
N LEU A 184 3.60 -5.25 13.66
CA LEU A 184 3.02 -3.97 14.01
C LEU A 184 4.15 -2.98 14.26
N CYS A 185 4.32 -2.04 13.33
CA CYS A 185 5.36 -1.02 13.40
C CYS A 185 4.73 0.27 13.90
N LYS A 186 5.10 0.68 15.10
CA LYS A 186 4.55 1.84 15.81
C LYS A 186 5.57 2.94 15.90
N GLU A 187 5.14 4.20 15.68
CA GLU A 187 5.95 5.40 15.92
C GLU A 187 7.34 5.33 15.24
N LEU A 188 7.38 4.83 13.99
CA LEU A 188 8.62 4.70 13.22
C LEU A 188 9.41 6.00 13.20
N THR A 189 10.73 5.90 13.36
CA THR A 189 11.71 6.98 13.45
C THR A 189 11.62 7.88 14.68
N LYS A 190 10.57 7.74 15.50
CA LYS A 190 10.37 8.53 16.73
C LYS A 190 11.04 7.87 17.94
N ALA A 191 11.14 8.62 19.04
CA ALA A 191 11.78 8.16 20.29
C ALA A 191 11.16 6.88 20.88
N PHE A 192 9.90 6.60 20.60
CA PHE A 192 9.18 5.41 21.09
C PHE A 192 8.86 4.43 19.96
N GLU A 193 9.73 4.34 18.97
CA GLU A 193 9.63 3.35 17.91
C GLU A 193 9.57 1.92 18.47
N GLN A 194 8.63 1.15 18.00
CA GLN A 194 8.48 -0.26 18.36
C GLN A 194 8.07 -1.09 17.14
N VAL A 195 8.68 -2.27 17.03
CA VAL A 195 8.30 -3.30 16.06
C VAL A 195 7.89 -4.54 16.83
N PHE A 196 6.61 -4.84 16.83
CA PHE A 196 6.04 -6.00 17.52
C PHE A 196 5.66 -7.07 16.50
N ARG A 197 6.43 -8.15 16.48
CA ARG A 197 6.23 -9.31 15.58
C ARG A 197 5.42 -10.37 16.31
N THR A 198 4.29 -10.78 15.73
CA THR A 198 3.31 -11.63 16.38
C THR A 198 2.37 -12.27 15.34
N THR A 199 1.25 -12.84 15.76
CA THR A 199 0.10 -13.23 14.94
C THR A 199 -1.10 -12.31 15.22
N PHE A 200 -2.15 -12.38 14.38
CA PHE A 200 -3.35 -11.59 14.62
C PHE A 200 -4.01 -11.92 15.96
N SER A 201 -4.12 -13.22 16.31
CA SER A 201 -4.75 -13.65 17.56
C SER A 201 -4.04 -13.10 18.79
N GLU A 202 -2.71 -13.17 18.81
CA GLU A 202 -1.90 -12.65 19.91
C GLU A 202 -1.97 -11.11 19.99
N ALA A 203 -1.91 -10.42 18.83
CA ALA A 203 -2.03 -8.97 18.77
C ALA A 203 -3.39 -8.48 19.28
N ILE A 204 -4.49 -9.11 18.87
CA ILE A 204 -5.85 -8.79 19.33
C ILE A 204 -5.93 -8.98 20.86
N SER A 205 -5.49 -10.12 21.37
CA SER A 205 -5.50 -10.42 22.80
C SER A 205 -4.70 -9.42 23.63
N ARG A 206 -3.60 -8.90 23.09
CA ARG A 206 -2.80 -7.85 23.73
C ARG A 206 -3.55 -6.52 23.78
N PHE A 207 -4.07 -6.08 22.63
CA PHE A 207 -4.68 -4.74 22.52
C PHE A 207 -6.10 -4.66 23.09
N GLU A 208 -6.72 -5.79 23.43
CA GLU A 208 -7.92 -5.82 24.26
C GLU A 208 -7.62 -5.44 25.72
N ARG A 209 -6.39 -5.69 26.17
CA ARG A 209 -5.93 -5.34 27.52
C ARG A 209 -5.25 -3.98 27.59
N GLU A 210 -4.55 -3.60 26.51
CA GLU A 210 -3.79 -2.35 26.45
C GLU A 210 -4.26 -1.57 25.20
N ALA A 211 -4.95 -0.45 25.38
CA ALA A 211 -5.40 0.36 24.27
C ALA A 211 -4.23 0.77 23.36
N PRO A 212 -4.30 0.54 22.04
CA PRO A 212 -3.23 0.93 21.11
C PRO A 212 -3.06 2.44 21.08
N ARG A 213 -1.82 2.90 20.97
CA ARG A 213 -1.46 4.32 20.89
C ARG A 213 -0.53 4.55 19.72
N GLY A 214 -0.61 5.73 19.11
CA GLY A 214 0.20 6.12 17.95
C GLY A 214 -0.25 5.42 16.66
N GLU A 215 0.16 5.97 15.54
CA GLU A 215 -0.08 5.40 14.23
C GLU A 215 0.66 4.08 14.04
N GLN A 216 0.03 3.16 13.35
CA GLN A 216 0.54 1.82 13.13
C GLN A 216 0.69 1.53 11.64
N VAL A 217 1.79 0.91 11.29
CA VAL A 217 1.92 0.22 10.00
C VAL A 217 1.87 -1.28 10.26
N LEU A 218 0.91 -1.95 9.66
CA LEU A 218 0.77 -3.39 9.69
C LEU A 218 1.49 -3.97 8.48
N VAL A 219 2.45 -4.85 8.73
CA VAL A 219 3.10 -5.65 7.69
C VAL A 219 2.69 -7.10 7.92
N ILE A 220 1.93 -7.66 6.98
CA ILE A 220 1.22 -8.93 7.13
C ILE A 220 1.84 -9.96 6.18
N GLU A 221 2.04 -11.17 6.65
CA GLU A 221 2.52 -12.27 5.82
C GLU A 221 1.49 -12.64 4.75
N GLY A 222 1.95 -12.79 3.51
CA GLY A 222 1.13 -13.31 2.42
C GLY A 222 0.80 -14.80 2.60
N ARG A 223 -0.27 -15.26 1.96
CA ARG A 223 -0.65 -16.68 1.99
C ARG A 223 0.43 -17.57 1.36
N SER A 224 0.67 -18.72 1.96
CA SER A 224 1.65 -19.67 1.43
C SER A 224 1.18 -20.24 0.08
N ARG A 225 2.00 -20.06 -0.96
CA ARG A 225 1.72 -20.64 -2.30
C ARG A 225 1.60 -22.17 -2.27
N LYS A 226 2.31 -22.80 -1.32
CA LYS A 226 2.25 -24.27 -1.15
C LYS A 226 0.89 -24.67 -0.59
N GLU A 227 0.38 -23.92 0.39
CA GLU A 227 -0.93 -24.18 0.98
C GLU A 227 -2.07 -23.90 -0.02
N LEU A 228 -2.00 -22.80 -0.78
CA LEU A 228 -2.96 -22.50 -1.85
C LEU A 228 -3.03 -23.66 -2.87
N LYS A 229 -1.88 -24.09 -3.38
CA LYS A 229 -1.83 -25.22 -4.32
C LYS A 229 -2.38 -26.52 -3.73
N ALA A 230 -2.09 -26.77 -2.43
CA ALA A 230 -2.60 -27.96 -1.76
C ALA A 230 -4.11 -27.89 -1.53
N GLU A 231 -4.67 -26.70 -1.33
CA GLU A 231 -6.11 -26.48 -1.23
C GLU A 231 -6.80 -26.60 -2.58
N GLU A 232 -6.25 -25.98 -3.62
CA GLU A 232 -6.72 -26.14 -5.00
C GLU A 232 -6.73 -27.62 -5.40
N ALA A 233 -5.65 -28.35 -5.13
CA ALA A 233 -5.57 -29.77 -5.41
C ALA A 233 -6.60 -30.60 -4.61
N ARG A 234 -6.90 -30.24 -3.36
CA ARG A 234 -7.97 -30.87 -2.56
C ARG A 234 -9.34 -30.57 -3.11
N ASN A 235 -9.60 -29.32 -3.51
CA ASN A 235 -10.87 -28.93 -4.12
C ASN A 235 -11.12 -29.68 -5.44
N TRP A 236 -10.11 -29.77 -6.29
CA TRP A 236 -10.17 -30.59 -7.51
C TRP A 236 -10.31 -32.08 -7.22
N GLY A 237 -9.73 -32.57 -6.13
CA GLY A 237 -9.84 -33.95 -5.67
C GLY A 237 -11.25 -34.37 -5.24
N SER A 238 -12.10 -33.42 -4.88
CA SER A 238 -13.50 -33.66 -4.51
C SER A 238 -14.43 -33.88 -5.73
N LEU A 239 -14.01 -33.44 -6.92
CA LEU A 239 -14.70 -33.65 -8.18
C LEU A 239 -14.27 -34.98 -8.83
N SER A 240 -15.14 -35.59 -9.63
CA SER A 240 -14.73 -36.67 -10.53
C SER A 240 -13.72 -36.16 -11.57
N LEU A 241 -13.01 -37.05 -12.24
CA LEU A 241 -12.13 -36.67 -13.35
C LEU A 241 -12.91 -36.13 -14.55
N GLU A 242 -14.12 -36.65 -14.76
CA GLU A 242 -15.01 -36.21 -15.80
C GLU A 242 -15.48 -34.76 -15.54
N GLU A 243 -16.04 -34.47 -14.36
CA GLU A 243 -16.44 -33.12 -13.98
C GLU A 243 -15.29 -32.09 -14.07
N HIS A 244 -14.08 -32.49 -13.71
CA HIS A 244 -12.91 -31.61 -13.84
C HIS A 244 -12.48 -31.42 -15.30
N MET A 245 -12.63 -32.43 -16.16
CA MET A 245 -12.42 -32.28 -17.59
C MET A 245 -13.48 -31.38 -18.23
N ASP A 246 -14.75 -31.57 -17.88
CA ASP A 246 -15.86 -30.78 -18.40
C ASP A 246 -15.70 -29.29 -18.06
N TYR A 247 -15.24 -28.97 -16.86
CA TYR A 247 -14.92 -27.58 -16.47
C TYR A 247 -13.99 -26.86 -17.47
N TYR A 248 -12.94 -27.54 -17.98
CA TYR A 248 -12.06 -26.95 -18.98
C TYR A 248 -12.63 -26.97 -20.40
N LEU A 249 -13.38 -28.00 -20.74
CA LEU A 249 -14.04 -28.13 -22.07
C LEU A 249 -15.10 -27.06 -22.27
N GLU A 250 -15.88 -26.74 -21.23
CA GLU A 250 -16.89 -25.66 -21.25
C GLU A 250 -16.26 -24.27 -21.43
N GLN A 251 -15.00 -24.09 -21.02
CA GLN A 251 -14.22 -22.87 -21.27
C GLN A 251 -13.58 -22.84 -22.67
N GLY A 252 -13.85 -23.81 -23.51
CA GLY A 252 -13.34 -23.89 -24.89
C GLY A 252 -11.89 -24.40 -24.98
N VAL A 253 -11.34 -24.98 -23.91
CA VAL A 253 -9.99 -25.54 -23.92
C VAL A 253 -10.02 -26.88 -24.68
N GLU A 254 -9.06 -27.09 -25.60
CA GLU A 254 -8.95 -28.33 -26.36
C GLU A 254 -8.72 -29.52 -25.41
N ARG A 255 -9.39 -30.68 -25.69
CA ARG A 255 -9.34 -31.87 -24.83
C ARG A 255 -7.96 -32.30 -24.41
N LYS A 256 -6.95 -32.22 -25.30
CA LYS A 256 -5.55 -32.58 -25.01
C LYS A 256 -4.90 -31.61 -24.00
N GLU A 257 -5.26 -30.34 -24.06
CA GLU A 257 -4.79 -29.32 -23.14
C GLU A 257 -5.54 -29.38 -21.82
N ALA A 258 -6.86 -29.61 -21.83
CA ALA A 258 -7.67 -29.87 -20.65
C ALA A 258 -7.11 -31.03 -19.83
N MET A 259 -6.76 -32.17 -20.46
CA MET A 259 -6.10 -33.28 -19.76
C MET A 259 -4.76 -32.91 -19.12
N ARG A 260 -3.99 -32.00 -19.73
CA ARG A 260 -2.73 -31.50 -19.14
C ARG A 260 -3.01 -30.60 -17.93
N ALA A 261 -4.04 -29.75 -18.02
CA ALA A 261 -4.45 -28.88 -16.93
C ALA A 261 -4.94 -29.72 -15.74
N VAL A 262 -5.85 -30.66 -15.96
CA VAL A 262 -6.37 -31.57 -14.93
C VAL A 262 -5.23 -32.37 -14.24
N ALA A 263 -4.27 -32.91 -15.01
CA ALA A 263 -3.12 -33.60 -14.47
C ALA A 263 -2.28 -32.69 -13.56
N LYS A 264 -2.03 -31.46 -14.00
CA LYS A 264 -1.26 -30.46 -13.25
C LYS A 264 -1.99 -30.04 -11.97
N ASP A 265 -3.28 -29.77 -12.02
CA ASP A 265 -4.07 -29.28 -10.88
C ASP A 265 -4.23 -30.35 -9.79
N ARG A 266 -4.38 -31.61 -10.19
CA ARG A 266 -4.46 -32.75 -9.26
C ARG A 266 -3.10 -33.27 -8.81
N GLY A 267 -1.99 -32.80 -9.42
CA GLY A 267 -0.65 -33.30 -9.14
C GLY A 267 -0.44 -34.77 -9.56
N ILE A 268 -1.18 -35.26 -10.56
CA ILE A 268 -1.11 -36.62 -11.10
C ILE A 268 -0.55 -36.60 -12.53
N SER A 269 -0.17 -37.78 -13.05
CA SER A 269 0.32 -37.87 -14.43
C SER A 269 -0.84 -37.79 -15.44
N LYS A 270 -0.55 -37.31 -16.65
CA LYS A 270 -1.51 -37.32 -17.76
C LYS A 270 -2.02 -38.74 -18.09
N ARG A 271 -1.19 -39.76 -17.84
CA ARG A 271 -1.57 -41.15 -18.04
C ARG A 271 -2.65 -41.57 -17.04
N GLU A 272 -2.54 -41.16 -15.79
CA GLU A 272 -3.52 -41.44 -14.74
C GLU A 272 -4.86 -40.75 -15.06
N VAL A 273 -4.82 -39.48 -15.56
CA VAL A 273 -6.05 -38.80 -16.04
C VAL A 273 -6.72 -39.59 -17.17
N TYR A 274 -5.92 -40.03 -18.15
CA TYR A 274 -6.46 -40.81 -19.29
C TYR A 274 -7.07 -42.12 -18.84
N GLN A 275 -6.40 -42.85 -17.93
CA GLN A 275 -6.90 -44.15 -17.41
C GLN A 275 -8.18 -43.96 -16.56
N GLY A 276 -8.32 -42.85 -15.84
CA GLY A 276 -9.51 -42.61 -15.03
C GLY A 276 -10.70 -42.05 -15.80
N LEU A 277 -10.54 -41.73 -17.10
CA LEU A 277 -11.59 -41.29 -18.02
C LEU A 277 -12.02 -42.38 -18.99
N LEU A 278 -11.44 -43.61 -18.91
CA LEU A 278 -11.82 -44.80 -19.65
C LEU A 278 -12.83 -45.61 -18.85
#